data_3aceb98d58dc14f99a62926a1281e317
#
_entry.id   3aceb98d58dc14f99a62926a1281e317
#
_cell.length_a   1.000
_cell.length_b   1.000
_cell.length_c   1.000
_cell.angle_alpha   90.00
_cell.angle_beta   90.00
_cell.angle_gamma   90.00
#
_symmetry.space_group_name_H-M   'P 1'
#
loop_
_entity.id
_entity.type
_entity.pdbx_description
1 polymer ?
#
loop_
_entity_poly.entity_id
_entity_poly.type
_entity_poly.pdbx_seq_one_letter_code
_entity_poly.pdbx_strand_id
1 'polypeptide(L)'
;TIRNASNGGFLGCAGYSLPGDEQCKKTLNLISGDEAVSVDDQEEAEHLVAKRRCPKCDLSMDNYLLDENHKLHVCSNNPDCDGFSVEEGTFKIRGYDGPTLSCHKCGSEMQLKTGRFGKYFGCMNDNCGATRALQRNGEPKPIVMEPITTDIPCIKFEDNYLLRDSMKGLFLAASKYPKNRETRAPSVEEFNQAVTEETLLDACKYLEDQGKHTHLLDAPKKDIDGNPYIIRYNKVEDTHYLASEKDGKKTGNTASHNGDKWVEVSK
;
A
#
# COMPACT_ATOMS: atom_id res chain seq x y z
N THR A 1 -22.25 0.30 12.87
CA THR A 1 -23.09 0.03 11.67
C THR A 1 -22.22 -0.54 10.57
N ILE A 2 -22.74 -1.52 9.81
CA ILE A 2 -22.09 -2.04 8.61
C ILE A 2 -22.26 -1.02 7.49
N ARG A 3 -21.17 -0.75 6.77
CA ARG A 3 -21.11 0.16 5.63
C ARG A 3 -20.31 -0.47 4.50
N ASN A 4 -20.60 -0.09 3.26
CA ASN A 4 -19.88 -0.54 2.08
C ASN A 4 -18.96 0.56 1.53
N ALA A 5 -17.76 0.17 1.12
CA ALA A 5 -16.81 0.99 0.42
C ALA A 5 -16.34 0.29 -0.86
N SER A 6 -15.57 0.98 -1.70
CA SER A 6 -15.03 0.41 -2.95
C SER A 6 -14.18 -0.85 -2.77
N ASN A 7 -13.69 -1.09 -1.56
CA ASN A 7 -12.81 -2.22 -1.19
C ASN A 7 -13.52 -3.27 -0.31
N GLY A 8 -14.85 -3.21 -0.16
CA GLY A 8 -15.64 -4.18 0.60
C GLY A 8 -16.40 -3.57 1.78
N GLY A 9 -17.04 -4.42 2.59
CA GLY A 9 -17.77 -4.02 3.77
C GLY A 9 -16.87 -3.64 4.94
N PHE A 10 -17.31 -2.73 5.77
CA PHE A 10 -16.62 -2.37 7.00
C PHE A 10 -17.60 -2.01 8.12
N LEU A 11 -17.18 -2.24 9.37
CA LEU A 11 -17.88 -1.74 10.55
C LEU A 11 -17.47 -0.29 10.81
N GLY A 12 -18.42 0.62 10.81
CA GLY A 12 -18.24 2.00 11.27
C GLY A 12 -18.88 2.21 12.63
N CYS A 13 -18.23 2.97 13.52
CA CYS A 13 -18.84 3.35 14.78
C CYS A 13 -20.15 4.11 14.54
N ALA A 14 -21.20 3.83 15.31
CA ALA A 14 -22.46 4.56 15.26
C ALA A 14 -22.27 6.05 15.60
N GLY A 15 -21.30 6.36 16.45
CA GLY A 15 -20.91 7.74 16.77
C GLY A 15 -20.23 8.52 15.64
N TYR A 16 -20.07 7.94 14.44
CA TYR A 16 -19.51 8.70 13.30
C TYR A 16 -20.41 9.89 12.88
N SER A 17 -21.71 9.79 13.10
CA SER A 17 -22.67 10.83 12.74
C SER A 17 -22.84 11.91 13.82
N LEU A 18 -22.15 11.80 14.97
CA LEU A 18 -22.20 12.78 16.03
C LEU A 18 -21.35 14.01 15.67
N PRO A 19 -21.75 15.20 16.11
CA PRO A 19 -21.02 16.44 15.84
C PRO A 19 -19.74 16.56 16.69
N GLY A 20 -18.72 17.19 16.11
CA GLY A 20 -17.54 17.69 16.84
C GLY A 20 -16.73 16.60 17.56
N ASP A 21 -16.42 16.88 18.83
CA ASP A 21 -15.52 16.06 19.65
C ASP A 21 -16.09 14.68 20.04
N GLU A 22 -17.40 14.50 19.90
CA GLU A 22 -18.09 13.24 20.17
C GLU A 22 -18.03 12.27 18.99
N GLN A 23 -17.51 12.73 17.83
CA GLN A 23 -17.42 11.92 16.62
C GLN A 23 -16.41 10.78 16.78
N CYS A 24 -16.86 9.53 16.66
CA CYS A 24 -16.01 8.36 16.62
C CYS A 24 -15.68 7.97 15.18
N LYS A 25 -14.42 8.09 14.78
CA LYS A 25 -13.92 7.72 13.43
C LYS A 25 -13.36 6.29 13.35
N LYS A 26 -13.59 5.45 14.36
CA LYS A 26 -13.11 4.06 14.35
C LYS A 26 -13.87 3.24 13.32
N THR A 27 -13.11 2.48 12.52
CA THR A 27 -13.63 1.55 11.51
C THR A 27 -12.87 0.23 11.58
N LEU A 28 -13.55 -0.88 11.24
CA LEU A 28 -12.97 -2.20 11.09
C LEU A 28 -13.41 -2.77 9.73
N ASN A 29 -12.45 -3.14 8.88
CA ASN A 29 -12.75 -3.80 7.60
C ASN A 29 -13.27 -5.22 7.86
N LEU A 30 -14.27 -5.62 7.07
CA LEU A 30 -14.84 -6.95 7.12
C LEU A 30 -14.37 -7.75 5.90
N ILE A 31 -13.99 -9.01 6.15
CA ILE A 31 -13.74 -10.00 5.10
C ILE A 31 -14.96 -10.94 5.12
N SER A 32 -15.49 -11.24 3.91
CA SER A 32 -16.60 -12.18 3.79
C SER A 32 -16.26 -13.50 4.50
N GLY A 33 -17.18 -14.01 5.30
CA GLY A 33 -17.01 -15.26 6.00
C GLY A 33 -16.97 -16.47 5.06
N ASP A 34 -17.42 -16.28 3.81
CA ASP A 34 -17.27 -17.30 2.76
C ASP A 34 -15.79 -17.51 2.37
N GLU A 35 -14.92 -16.55 2.70
CA GLU A 35 -13.47 -16.64 2.54
C GLU A 35 -12.74 -17.17 3.80
N ALA A 36 -13.45 -17.35 4.92
CA ALA A 36 -12.88 -17.77 6.20
C ALA A 36 -13.36 -19.17 6.58
N VAL A 37 -12.43 -20.09 6.76
CA VAL A 37 -12.66 -21.47 7.20
C VAL A 37 -11.91 -21.74 8.51
N SER A 38 -12.35 -22.75 9.28
CA SER A 38 -11.60 -23.19 10.44
C SER A 38 -10.26 -23.80 10.04
N VAL A 39 -9.21 -23.57 10.83
CA VAL A 39 -7.88 -24.15 10.58
C VAL A 39 -7.89 -25.65 10.83
N ASP A 40 -8.71 -26.12 11.77
CA ASP A 40 -8.73 -27.52 12.25
C ASP A 40 -9.75 -28.41 11.52
N ASP A 41 -10.61 -27.85 10.66
CA ASP A 41 -11.73 -28.57 10.08
C ASP A 41 -11.65 -28.59 8.54
N GLN A 42 -11.15 -29.69 8.01
CA GLN A 42 -11.11 -29.93 6.54
C GLN A 42 -12.50 -30.30 6.00
N GLU A 43 -13.44 -30.74 6.84
CA GLU A 43 -14.80 -31.14 6.44
C GLU A 43 -15.77 -29.94 6.40
N GLU A 44 -15.45 -28.82 7.05
CA GLU A 44 -16.29 -27.61 7.05
C GLU A 44 -16.48 -27.01 5.64
N ALA A 45 -15.63 -27.36 4.69
CA ALA A 45 -15.80 -26.98 3.28
C ALA A 45 -17.10 -27.53 2.65
N GLU A 46 -17.60 -28.66 3.14
CA GLU A 46 -18.83 -29.29 2.66
C GLU A 46 -20.10 -28.78 3.38
N HIS A 47 -19.97 -28.27 4.60
CA HIS A 47 -21.08 -27.70 5.39
C HIS A 47 -21.38 -26.22 5.12
N LEU A 48 -20.62 -25.52 4.30
CA LEU A 48 -20.81 -24.10 3.96
C LEU A 48 -22.10 -23.79 3.19
N VAL A 49 -22.91 -24.79 2.84
CA VAL A 49 -24.17 -24.61 2.10
C VAL A 49 -25.33 -24.22 3.02
N ALA A 50 -25.29 -24.52 4.32
CA ALA A 50 -26.34 -24.15 5.27
C ALA A 50 -25.93 -22.83 5.98
N LYS A 51 -26.33 -21.69 5.40
CA LYS A 51 -26.17 -20.40 6.09
C LYS A 51 -26.83 -20.46 7.47
N ARG A 52 -26.12 -20.01 8.50
CA ARG A 52 -26.62 -19.89 9.86
C ARG A 52 -27.88 -19.02 9.88
N ARG A 53 -28.89 -19.40 10.69
CA ARG A 53 -30.13 -18.64 10.81
C ARG A 53 -30.06 -17.61 11.92
N CYS A 54 -30.64 -16.45 11.67
CA CYS A 54 -30.73 -15.38 12.65
C CYS A 54 -31.63 -15.79 13.83
N PRO A 55 -31.18 -15.70 15.08
CA PRO A 55 -31.96 -16.08 16.24
C PRO A 55 -33.19 -15.17 16.50
N LYS A 56 -33.25 -14.00 15.84
CA LYS A 56 -34.35 -13.03 16.02
C LYS A 56 -35.44 -13.14 14.97
N CYS A 57 -35.10 -13.40 13.70
CA CYS A 57 -36.07 -13.37 12.60
C CYS A 57 -35.98 -14.57 11.66
N ASP A 58 -35.12 -15.54 11.96
CA ASP A 58 -34.91 -16.78 11.20
C ASP A 58 -34.46 -16.59 9.74
N LEU A 59 -34.09 -15.41 9.33
CA LEU A 59 -33.44 -15.18 8.03
C LEU A 59 -31.96 -15.62 8.06
N SER A 60 -31.39 -15.84 6.87
CA SER A 60 -29.98 -16.20 6.75
C SER A 60 -29.08 -15.13 7.35
N MET A 61 -27.89 -15.53 7.82
CA MET A 61 -26.89 -14.61 8.32
C MET A 61 -25.70 -14.54 7.33
N ASP A 62 -25.18 -13.34 7.14
CA ASP A 62 -23.93 -13.12 6.43
C ASP A 62 -22.76 -13.20 7.41
N ASN A 63 -21.67 -13.82 6.98
CA ASN A 63 -20.51 -14.11 7.80
C ASN A 63 -19.35 -13.17 7.46
N TYR A 64 -18.62 -12.74 8.48
CA TYR A 64 -17.48 -11.86 8.31
C TYR A 64 -16.35 -12.28 9.24
N LEU A 65 -15.13 -12.39 8.72
CA LEU A 65 -13.94 -12.61 9.55
C LEU A 65 -13.56 -11.29 10.24
N LEU A 66 -13.52 -11.29 11.58
CA LEU A 66 -13.05 -10.15 12.36
C LEU A 66 -11.54 -10.20 12.55
N ASP A 67 -11.06 -11.35 13.00
CA ASP A 67 -9.64 -11.68 13.21
C ASP A 67 -9.42 -13.20 13.15
N GLU A 68 -8.22 -13.66 13.46
CA GLU A 68 -7.84 -15.08 13.41
C GLU A 68 -8.64 -15.96 14.40
N ASN A 69 -9.29 -15.36 15.39
CA ASN A 69 -10.03 -16.09 16.44
C ASN A 69 -11.52 -15.83 16.43
N HIS A 70 -12.02 -14.88 15.64
CA HIS A 70 -13.42 -14.46 15.69
C HIS A 70 -14.06 -14.33 14.32
N LYS A 71 -15.22 -14.96 14.13
CA LYS A 71 -16.16 -14.72 13.04
C LYS A 71 -17.39 -13.96 13.55
N LEU A 72 -17.83 -12.94 12.82
CA LEU A 72 -19.08 -12.21 13.04
C LEU A 72 -20.14 -12.71 12.08
N HIS A 73 -21.29 -13.11 12.62
CA HIS A 73 -22.49 -13.44 11.86
C HIS A 73 -23.49 -12.31 12.04
N VAL A 74 -24.01 -11.77 10.94
CA VAL A 74 -24.95 -10.64 10.93
C VAL A 74 -26.18 -11.04 10.12
N CYS A 75 -27.36 -10.73 10.63
CA CYS A 75 -28.59 -10.95 9.89
C CYS A 75 -28.57 -10.27 8.52
N SER A 76 -28.94 -10.98 7.46
CA SER A 76 -29.00 -10.40 6.10
C SER A 76 -30.03 -9.27 5.97
N ASN A 77 -31.00 -9.18 6.91
CA ASN A 77 -31.96 -8.09 7.00
C ASN A 77 -31.50 -6.90 7.84
N ASN A 78 -30.18 -6.76 8.11
CA ASN A 78 -29.66 -5.57 8.76
C ASN A 78 -29.73 -4.36 7.77
N PRO A 79 -30.25 -3.18 8.17
CA PRO A 79 -30.46 -2.73 9.57
C PRO A 79 -31.81 -3.00 10.17
N ASP A 80 -32.79 -3.55 9.43
CA ASP A 80 -34.15 -3.76 9.95
C ASP A 80 -34.24 -4.86 11.03
N CYS A 81 -33.25 -5.78 11.01
CA CYS A 81 -33.02 -6.74 12.09
C CYS A 81 -31.57 -6.61 12.60
N ASP A 82 -31.43 -6.33 13.87
CA ASP A 82 -30.16 -6.17 14.56
C ASP A 82 -29.57 -7.50 15.09
N GLY A 83 -30.02 -8.65 14.54
CA GLY A 83 -29.52 -9.96 14.92
C GLY A 83 -28.06 -10.16 14.55
N PHE A 84 -27.23 -10.54 15.51
CA PHE A 84 -25.82 -10.91 15.28
C PHE A 84 -25.35 -11.95 16.29
N SER A 85 -24.27 -12.65 15.96
CA SER A 85 -23.53 -13.49 16.89
C SER A 85 -22.04 -13.46 16.54
N VAL A 86 -21.19 -13.70 17.53
CA VAL A 86 -19.75 -13.88 17.35
C VAL A 86 -19.42 -15.33 17.61
N GLU A 87 -18.68 -15.94 16.72
CA GLU A 87 -18.15 -17.30 16.84
C GLU A 87 -16.67 -17.20 17.18
N GLU A 88 -16.26 -17.92 18.23
CA GLU A 88 -14.86 -18.04 18.65
C GLU A 88 -14.28 -19.34 18.08
N GLY A 89 -13.04 -19.29 17.58
CA GLY A 89 -12.35 -20.43 17.00
C GLY A 89 -11.01 -20.00 16.40
N THR A 90 -10.40 -20.86 15.61
CA THR A 90 -9.22 -20.52 14.83
C THR A 90 -9.59 -20.54 13.35
N PHE A 91 -9.50 -19.39 12.68
CA PHE A 91 -9.95 -19.20 11.32
C PHE A 91 -8.82 -18.76 10.40
N LYS A 92 -8.88 -19.18 9.14
CA LYS A 92 -8.00 -18.73 8.06
C LYS A 92 -8.82 -18.20 6.88
N ILE A 93 -8.19 -17.45 5.97
CA ILE A 93 -8.86 -16.98 4.76
C ILE A 93 -8.92 -18.12 3.76
N ARG A 94 -10.11 -18.43 3.28
CA ARG A 94 -10.36 -19.51 2.30
C ARG A 94 -9.61 -19.24 0.99
N GLY A 95 -9.06 -20.29 0.40
CA GLY A 95 -8.36 -20.22 -0.89
C GLY A 95 -6.97 -19.61 -0.83
N TYR A 96 -6.48 -19.30 0.36
CA TYR A 96 -5.10 -18.91 0.56
C TYR A 96 -4.28 -20.08 1.13
N ASP A 97 -4.15 -21.14 0.34
CA ASP A 97 -3.10 -22.14 0.49
C ASP A 97 -1.85 -21.71 -0.32
N GLY A 98 -1.74 -20.39 -0.52
CA GLY A 98 -0.68 -19.79 -1.30
C GLY A 98 0.69 -20.13 -0.76
N PRO A 99 1.72 -20.00 -1.61
CA PRO A 99 3.08 -20.24 -1.18
C PRO A 99 3.39 -19.38 0.03
N THR A 100 4.02 -19.98 1.03
CA THR A 100 4.65 -19.25 2.11
C THR A 100 5.60 -18.23 1.48
N LEU A 101 5.29 -16.95 1.64
CA LEU A 101 6.12 -15.90 1.08
C LEU A 101 7.29 -15.69 2.03
N SER A 102 8.52 -15.80 1.52
CA SER A 102 9.69 -15.44 2.31
C SER A 102 9.79 -13.94 2.48
N CYS A 103 10.11 -13.50 3.69
CA CYS A 103 10.31 -12.09 4.01
C CYS A 103 11.55 -11.56 3.30
N HIS A 104 11.38 -10.49 2.53
CA HIS A 104 12.47 -9.83 1.79
C HIS A 104 13.55 -9.22 2.71
N LYS A 105 13.22 -8.95 4.00
CA LYS A 105 14.17 -8.36 4.96
C LYS A 105 14.96 -9.38 5.75
N CYS A 106 14.34 -10.46 6.19
CA CYS A 106 14.98 -11.41 7.11
C CYS A 106 14.87 -12.88 6.70
N GLY A 107 14.22 -13.19 5.57
CA GLY A 107 14.07 -14.56 5.08
C GLY A 107 13.02 -15.41 5.82
N SER A 108 12.49 -14.95 6.97
CA SER A 108 11.46 -15.68 7.71
C SER A 108 10.16 -15.76 6.92
N GLU A 109 9.28 -16.68 7.30
CA GLU A 109 7.96 -16.81 6.69
C GLU A 109 7.11 -15.55 6.88
N MET A 110 6.34 -15.19 5.84
CA MET A 110 5.30 -14.16 5.91
C MET A 110 3.93 -14.82 5.78
N GLN A 111 3.02 -14.45 6.67
CA GLN A 111 1.64 -14.93 6.64
C GLN A 111 0.68 -13.83 6.21
N LEU A 112 -0.41 -14.24 5.55
CA LEU A 112 -1.48 -13.34 5.17
C LEU A 112 -2.26 -12.89 6.41
N LYS A 113 -2.33 -11.58 6.59
CA LYS A 113 -3.04 -10.91 7.69
C LYS A 113 -4.02 -9.90 7.14
N THR A 114 -5.00 -9.53 7.96
CA THR A 114 -5.95 -8.47 7.62
C THR A 114 -5.65 -7.24 8.45
N GLY A 115 -5.59 -6.09 7.80
CA GLY A 115 -5.38 -4.82 8.46
C GLY A 115 -6.38 -3.76 8.04
N ARG A 116 -6.26 -2.58 8.64
CA ARG A 116 -7.13 -1.42 8.36
C ARG A 116 -7.26 -1.09 6.86
N PHE A 117 -6.21 -1.36 6.09
CA PHE A 117 -6.13 -1.02 4.65
C PHE A 117 -6.30 -2.22 3.73
N GLY A 118 -6.78 -3.36 4.25
CA GLY A 118 -6.99 -4.60 3.51
C GLY A 118 -6.01 -5.70 3.88
N LYS A 119 -5.97 -6.75 3.05
CA LYS A 119 -5.12 -7.93 3.24
C LYS A 119 -3.64 -7.60 2.97
N TYR A 120 -2.75 -8.13 3.78
CA TYR A 120 -1.30 -7.97 3.64
C TYR A 120 -0.54 -9.16 4.20
N PHE A 121 0.65 -9.40 3.70
CA PHE A 121 1.59 -10.34 4.28
C PHE A 121 2.37 -9.67 5.40
N GLY A 122 2.36 -10.24 6.59
CA GLY A 122 3.17 -9.81 7.72
C GLY A 122 4.25 -10.83 8.05
N CYS A 123 5.48 -10.37 8.28
CA CYS A 123 6.57 -11.25 8.72
C CYS A 123 6.25 -11.86 10.08
N MET A 124 6.54 -13.16 10.24
CA MET A 124 6.34 -13.90 11.49
C MET A 124 7.48 -13.71 12.49
N ASN A 125 8.56 -13.06 12.08
CA ASN A 125 9.63 -12.68 12.99
C ASN A 125 9.27 -11.35 13.68
N ASP A 126 8.99 -11.39 14.98
CA ASP A 126 8.57 -10.24 15.78
C ASP A 126 9.56 -9.05 15.74
N ASN A 127 10.84 -9.32 15.50
CA ASN A 127 11.89 -8.30 15.42
C ASN A 127 12.01 -7.67 14.01
N CYS A 128 11.28 -8.18 13.01
CA CYS A 128 11.42 -7.72 11.62
C CYS A 128 10.39 -6.65 11.23
N GLY A 129 9.12 -6.86 11.55
CA GLY A 129 8.02 -5.93 11.24
C GLY A 129 7.75 -5.69 9.75
N ALA A 130 8.38 -6.44 8.83
CA ALA A 130 8.17 -6.26 7.40
C ALA A 130 6.76 -6.67 6.97
N THR A 131 6.16 -5.88 6.07
CA THR A 131 4.84 -6.15 5.51
C THR A 131 4.81 -5.95 4.00
N ARG A 132 3.95 -6.71 3.30
CA ARG A 132 3.66 -6.54 1.87
C ARG A 132 2.16 -6.60 1.65
N ALA A 133 1.56 -5.55 1.10
CA ALA A 133 0.14 -5.54 0.77
C ALA A 133 -0.20 -6.58 -0.30
N LEU A 134 -1.39 -7.17 -0.21
CA LEU A 134 -1.95 -8.01 -1.27
C LEU A 134 -2.61 -7.13 -2.33
N GLN A 135 -2.28 -7.35 -3.60
CA GLN A 135 -2.91 -6.67 -4.72
C GLN A 135 -4.26 -7.34 -5.07
N ARG A 136 -5.08 -6.65 -5.88
CA ARG A 136 -6.38 -7.18 -6.32
C ARG A 136 -6.27 -8.42 -7.21
N ASN A 137 -5.13 -8.63 -7.87
CA ASN A 137 -4.85 -9.81 -8.67
C ASN A 137 -4.40 -11.03 -7.83
N GLY A 138 -4.39 -10.91 -6.49
CA GLY A 138 -3.95 -11.98 -5.59
C GLY A 138 -2.45 -12.07 -5.37
N GLU A 139 -1.65 -11.17 -5.97
CA GLU A 139 -0.20 -11.17 -5.84
C GLU A 139 0.27 -10.21 -4.74
N PRO A 140 1.40 -10.51 -4.07
CA PRO A 140 2.02 -9.57 -3.15
C PRO A 140 2.49 -8.32 -3.91
N LYS A 141 2.28 -7.14 -3.33
CA LYS A 141 2.79 -5.90 -3.90
C LYS A 141 4.32 -5.99 -4.10
N PRO A 142 4.85 -5.54 -5.24
CA PRO A 142 6.30 -5.52 -5.47
C PRO A 142 7.06 -4.84 -4.33
N ILE A 143 8.26 -5.31 -4.07
CA ILE A 143 9.19 -4.64 -3.16
C ILE A 143 9.61 -3.34 -3.84
N VAL A 144 9.64 -2.26 -3.09
CA VAL A 144 10.09 -0.94 -3.55
C VAL A 144 11.29 -0.49 -2.71
N MET A 145 12.01 0.49 -3.20
CA MET A 145 13.11 1.13 -2.50
C MET A 145 12.67 1.60 -1.10
N GLU A 146 13.51 1.38 -0.09
CA GLU A 146 13.30 1.95 1.24
C GLU A 146 13.33 3.48 1.17
N PRO A 147 12.49 4.18 1.95
CA PRO A 147 12.48 5.63 1.94
C PRO A 147 13.82 6.23 2.39
N ILE A 148 14.37 7.16 1.61
CA ILE A 148 15.59 7.92 1.96
C ILE A 148 15.16 9.23 2.63
N THR A 149 15.73 9.51 3.80
CA THR A 149 15.56 10.79 4.50
C THR A 149 16.31 11.89 3.77
N THR A 150 15.67 13.05 3.60
CA THR A 150 16.31 14.21 2.93
C THR A 150 16.24 15.45 3.83
N ASP A 151 17.13 16.41 3.56
CA ASP A 151 17.08 17.75 4.18
C ASP A 151 16.30 18.76 3.33
N ILE A 152 15.57 18.29 2.31
CA ILE A 152 14.76 19.12 1.41
C ILE A 152 13.49 19.53 2.15
N PRO A 153 13.25 20.83 2.42
CA PRO A 153 12.07 21.28 3.14
C PRO A 153 10.80 21.15 2.30
N CYS A 154 9.71 20.79 2.94
CA CYS A 154 8.38 20.84 2.32
C CYS A 154 7.98 22.27 2.00
N ILE A 155 7.19 22.47 0.93
CA ILE A 155 6.75 23.79 0.48
C ILE A 155 5.60 24.30 1.37
N LYS A 156 4.73 23.39 1.84
CA LYS A 156 3.48 23.75 2.54
C LYS A 156 3.51 23.48 4.04
N PHE A 157 4.47 22.73 4.53
CA PHE A 157 4.53 22.27 5.91
C PHE A 157 5.93 22.48 6.50
N GLU A 158 6.01 22.71 7.80
CA GLU A 158 7.26 22.68 8.56
C GLU A 158 7.72 21.23 8.75
N ASP A 159 8.24 20.62 7.69
CA ASP A 159 8.63 19.22 7.60
C ASP A 159 9.64 19.06 6.45
N ASN A 160 10.38 17.95 6.43
CA ASN A 160 11.25 17.61 5.31
C ASN A 160 10.64 16.48 4.47
N TYR A 161 11.02 16.41 3.22
CA TYR A 161 10.62 15.31 2.36
C TYR A 161 11.42 14.04 2.67
N LEU A 162 10.77 12.91 2.41
CA LEU A 162 11.40 11.61 2.18
C LEU A 162 11.38 11.35 0.68
N LEU A 163 12.49 10.89 0.13
CA LEU A 163 12.49 10.32 -1.22
C LEU A 163 11.95 8.90 -1.17
N ARG A 164 10.95 8.61 -1.98
CA ARG A 164 10.26 7.32 -2.05
C ARG A 164 10.15 6.83 -3.48
N ASP A 165 10.08 5.53 -3.64
CA ASP A 165 9.71 4.88 -4.90
C ASP A 165 8.29 4.31 -4.85
N SER A 166 7.66 4.24 -6.00
CA SER A 166 6.32 3.65 -6.18
C SER A 166 6.18 3.07 -7.58
N MET A 167 5.05 2.41 -7.85
CA MET A 167 4.68 1.97 -9.21
C MET A 167 4.53 3.13 -10.22
N LYS A 168 4.69 4.37 -9.79
CA LYS A 168 4.68 5.59 -10.62
C LYS A 168 6.02 6.30 -10.64
N GLY A 169 7.09 5.61 -10.21
CA GLY A 169 8.45 6.13 -10.11
C GLY A 169 8.74 6.88 -8.81
N LEU A 170 9.88 7.55 -8.81
CA LEU A 170 10.39 8.31 -7.66
C LEU A 170 9.57 9.56 -7.38
N PHE A 171 9.38 9.85 -6.09
CA PHE A 171 8.69 11.05 -5.63
C PHE A 171 9.16 11.49 -4.24
N LEU A 172 9.06 12.77 -3.98
CA LEU A 172 9.21 13.35 -2.67
C LEU A 172 7.86 13.36 -1.95
N ALA A 173 7.81 12.90 -0.71
CA ALA A 173 6.63 12.94 0.16
C ALA A 173 7.01 13.53 1.51
N ALA A 174 6.17 14.40 2.09
CA ALA A 174 6.37 14.91 3.43
C ALA A 174 6.59 13.77 4.43
N SER A 175 7.54 13.89 5.37
CA SER A 175 7.94 12.80 6.28
C SER A 175 6.78 12.36 7.17
N LYS A 176 5.88 13.27 7.51
CA LYS A 176 4.68 13.01 8.31
C LYS A 176 3.45 12.59 7.48
N TYR A 177 3.65 12.11 6.23
CA TYR A 177 2.55 11.53 5.46
C TYR A 177 1.95 10.31 6.21
N PRO A 178 0.61 10.14 6.27
CA PRO A 178 -0.46 10.87 5.55
C PRO A 178 -1.02 12.10 6.27
N LYS A 179 -0.46 12.53 7.40
CA LYS A 179 -0.89 13.75 8.09
C LYS A 179 -0.63 14.99 7.22
N ASN A 180 0.58 15.09 6.70
CA ASN A 180 0.98 16.12 5.73
C ASN A 180 0.94 15.47 4.32
N ARG A 181 -0.06 15.85 3.51
CA ARG A 181 -0.29 15.23 2.19
C ARG A 181 0.38 16.01 1.07
N GLU A 182 1.64 16.32 1.23
CA GLU A 182 2.42 16.98 0.19
C GLU A 182 3.31 15.99 -0.51
N THR A 183 3.18 15.90 -1.84
CA THR A 183 4.00 15.05 -2.70
C THR A 183 4.31 15.75 -4.01
N ARG A 184 5.50 15.56 -4.55
CA ARG A 184 5.92 16.02 -5.88
C ARG A 184 7.05 15.17 -6.45
N ALA A 185 7.32 15.31 -7.73
CA ALA A 185 8.50 14.73 -8.33
C ALA A 185 9.75 15.53 -7.92
N PRO A 186 10.91 14.86 -7.71
CA PRO A 186 12.17 15.54 -7.46
C PRO A 186 12.74 16.11 -8.76
N SER A 187 13.47 17.22 -8.67
CA SER A 187 14.43 17.59 -9.70
C SER A 187 15.68 16.68 -9.63
N VAL A 188 16.46 16.63 -10.71
CA VAL A 188 17.74 15.90 -10.70
C VAL A 188 18.70 16.51 -9.68
N GLU A 189 18.69 17.82 -9.51
CA GLU A 189 19.53 18.51 -8.53
C GLU A 189 19.16 18.12 -7.10
N GLU A 190 17.87 18.10 -6.77
CA GLU A 190 17.37 17.65 -5.45
C GLU A 190 17.66 16.16 -5.20
N PHE A 191 17.52 15.33 -6.22
CA PHE A 191 17.88 13.92 -6.12
C PHE A 191 19.37 13.77 -5.78
N ASN A 192 20.27 14.42 -6.51
CA ASN A 192 21.71 14.34 -6.29
C ASN A 192 22.16 15.03 -4.98
N GLN A 193 21.37 15.95 -4.43
CA GLN A 193 21.64 16.54 -3.11
C GLN A 193 21.25 15.56 -1.99
N ALA A 194 20.16 14.81 -2.18
CA ALA A 194 19.62 13.92 -1.16
C ALA A 194 20.26 12.52 -1.17
N VAL A 195 20.88 12.10 -2.27
CA VAL A 195 21.25 10.71 -2.53
C VAL A 195 22.71 10.60 -2.95
N THR A 196 23.44 9.73 -2.25
CA THR A 196 24.75 9.22 -2.71
C THR A 196 24.56 7.80 -3.28
N GLU A 197 25.53 7.30 -4.02
CA GLU A 197 25.50 5.92 -4.52
C GLU A 197 25.34 4.91 -3.38
N GLU A 198 26.07 5.09 -2.28
CA GLU A 198 25.99 4.23 -1.10
C GLU A 198 24.60 4.23 -0.47
N THR A 199 23.99 5.41 -0.25
CA THR A 199 22.65 5.52 0.33
C THR A 199 21.58 4.94 -0.59
N LEU A 200 21.78 5.04 -1.91
CA LEU A 200 20.87 4.48 -2.89
C LEU A 200 20.93 2.96 -2.91
N LEU A 201 22.14 2.40 -2.93
CA LEU A 201 22.34 0.94 -2.87
C LEU A 201 21.79 0.35 -1.56
N ASP A 202 22.02 1.01 -0.41
CA ASP A 202 21.42 0.57 0.86
C ASP A 202 19.88 0.62 0.82
N ALA A 203 19.30 1.68 0.27
CA ALA A 203 17.85 1.79 0.13
C ALA A 203 17.26 0.75 -0.84
N CYS A 204 18.02 0.31 -1.84
CA CYS A 204 17.63 -0.68 -2.83
C CYS A 204 18.05 -2.12 -2.49
N LYS A 205 18.69 -2.38 -1.34
CA LYS A 205 19.29 -3.67 -0.97
C LYS A 205 18.34 -4.88 -0.99
N TYR A 206 17.03 -4.66 -0.91
CA TYR A 206 16.01 -5.70 -0.96
C TYR A 206 15.35 -5.86 -2.34
N LEU A 207 15.75 -5.05 -3.32
CA LEU A 207 15.29 -5.19 -4.71
C LEU A 207 16.10 -6.27 -5.43
N GLU A 208 15.51 -6.88 -6.44
CA GLU A 208 16.23 -7.78 -7.36
C GLU A 208 17.31 -7.01 -8.12
N ASP A 209 16.97 -5.81 -8.62
CA ASP A 209 17.92 -4.86 -9.18
C ASP A 209 18.24 -3.78 -8.13
N GLN A 210 19.35 -3.97 -7.43
CA GLN A 210 19.84 -3.02 -6.44
C GLN A 210 20.35 -1.72 -7.08
N GLY A 211 20.74 -1.77 -8.35
CA GLY A 211 21.19 -0.61 -9.13
C GLY A 211 20.08 0.15 -9.85
N LYS A 212 18.82 -0.19 -9.66
CA LYS A 212 17.65 0.31 -10.41
C LYS A 212 17.64 1.83 -10.68
N HIS A 213 18.15 2.64 -9.77
CA HIS A 213 18.11 4.11 -9.88
C HIS A 213 19.50 4.77 -10.03
N THR A 214 20.59 3.99 -10.08
CA THR A 214 21.96 4.54 -10.11
C THR A 214 22.23 5.42 -11.32
N HIS A 215 21.65 5.13 -12.47
CA HIS A 215 21.73 5.94 -13.69
C HIS A 215 21.24 7.39 -13.51
N LEU A 216 20.42 7.67 -12.48
CA LEU A 216 19.95 9.02 -12.18
C LEU A 216 21.03 9.90 -11.52
N LEU A 217 22.07 9.31 -10.93
CA LEU A 217 23.18 10.06 -10.32
C LEU A 217 23.99 10.84 -11.38
N ASP A 218 24.10 10.29 -12.58
CA ASP A 218 24.81 10.90 -13.71
C ASP A 218 23.87 11.68 -14.65
N ALA A 219 22.61 11.89 -14.23
CA ALA A 219 21.63 12.57 -15.05
C ALA A 219 21.95 14.06 -15.19
N PRO A 220 21.71 14.67 -16.39
CA PRO A 220 21.88 16.10 -16.58
C PRO A 220 20.91 16.88 -15.68
N LYS A 221 21.41 17.91 -14.98
CA LYS A 221 20.62 18.71 -14.04
C LYS A 221 19.72 19.72 -14.73
N LYS A 222 20.16 20.23 -15.89
CA LYS A 222 19.48 21.29 -16.65
C LYS A 222 19.48 20.97 -18.13
N ASP A 223 18.48 21.48 -18.83
CA ASP A 223 18.42 21.43 -20.29
C ASP A 223 19.36 22.47 -20.93
N ILE A 224 19.41 22.49 -22.27
CA ILE A 224 20.25 23.41 -23.05
C ILE A 224 19.94 24.90 -22.79
N ASP A 225 18.72 25.22 -22.36
CA ASP A 225 18.28 26.57 -22.03
C ASP A 225 18.50 26.93 -20.54
N GLY A 226 19.07 26.01 -19.76
CA GLY A 226 19.36 26.18 -18.34
C GLY A 226 18.18 25.91 -17.40
N ASN A 227 17.06 25.38 -17.90
CA ASN A 227 15.91 25.03 -17.08
C ASN A 227 16.13 23.69 -16.34
N PRO A 228 15.68 23.54 -15.09
CA PRO A 228 15.88 22.32 -14.32
C PRO A 228 15.14 21.13 -14.93
N TYR A 229 15.80 19.98 -14.94
CA TYR A 229 15.16 18.70 -15.22
C TYR A 229 14.48 18.12 -14.00
N ILE A 230 13.23 17.69 -14.18
CA ILE A 230 12.41 16.97 -13.20
C ILE A 230 12.37 15.49 -13.58
N ILE A 231 12.62 14.62 -12.61
CA ILE A 231 12.56 13.17 -12.81
C ILE A 231 11.10 12.74 -12.97
N ARG A 232 10.79 12.10 -14.09
CA ARG A 232 9.47 11.59 -14.44
C ARG A 232 9.55 10.09 -14.71
N TYR A 233 8.42 9.43 -14.72
CA TYR A 233 8.33 7.99 -14.96
C TYR A 233 7.39 7.68 -16.13
N ASN A 234 7.89 6.87 -17.06
CA ASN A 234 7.11 6.31 -18.16
C ASN A 234 6.61 4.92 -17.77
N LYS A 235 5.31 4.82 -17.52
CA LYS A 235 4.69 3.57 -17.08
C LYS A 235 4.69 2.47 -18.16
N VAL A 236 4.72 2.85 -19.43
CA VAL A 236 4.67 1.90 -20.56
C VAL A 236 6.03 1.24 -20.75
N GLU A 237 7.10 2.00 -20.61
CA GLU A 237 8.48 1.56 -20.79
C GLU A 237 9.14 1.12 -19.47
N ASP A 238 8.43 1.30 -18.34
CA ASP A 238 8.95 1.04 -16.98
C ASP A 238 10.29 1.73 -16.68
N THR A 239 10.46 2.96 -17.19
CA THR A 239 11.72 3.72 -17.11
C THR A 239 11.51 5.13 -16.60
N HIS A 240 12.58 5.70 -16.00
CA HIS A 240 12.63 7.12 -15.71
C HIS A 240 13.11 7.91 -16.92
N TYR A 241 12.53 9.08 -17.10
CA TYR A 241 12.96 10.09 -18.08
C TYR A 241 12.97 11.46 -17.40
N LEU A 242 13.63 12.42 -18.01
CA LEU A 242 13.71 13.79 -17.55
C LEU A 242 12.82 14.68 -18.41
N ALA A 243 12.11 15.61 -17.78
CA ALA A 243 11.38 16.66 -18.49
C ALA A 243 11.73 18.00 -17.85
N SER A 244 12.20 18.96 -18.64
CA SER A 244 12.55 20.26 -18.11
C SER A 244 11.33 21.14 -17.86
N GLU A 245 11.41 21.95 -16.81
CA GLU A 245 10.33 22.85 -16.39
C GLU A 245 10.84 24.27 -16.16
N LYS A 246 10.03 25.25 -16.60
CA LYS A 246 10.22 26.66 -16.33
C LYS A 246 8.95 27.22 -15.71
N ASP A 247 9.05 27.86 -14.57
CA ASP A 247 7.91 28.44 -13.85
C ASP A 247 6.75 27.43 -13.63
N GLY A 248 7.09 26.15 -13.34
CA GLY A 248 6.12 25.07 -13.13
C GLY A 248 5.46 24.53 -14.41
N LYS A 249 5.92 24.96 -15.60
CA LYS A 249 5.42 24.47 -16.89
C LYS A 249 6.50 23.73 -17.65
N LYS A 250 6.13 22.62 -18.31
CA LYS A 250 7.05 21.87 -19.17
C LYS A 250 7.50 22.73 -20.35
N THR A 251 8.81 22.74 -20.62
CA THR A 251 9.41 23.47 -21.76
C THR A 251 9.23 22.69 -23.07
N GLY A 252 9.17 21.38 -22.99
CA GLY A 252 9.16 20.45 -24.13
C GLY A 252 10.49 19.70 -24.28
N ASN A 253 11.60 20.18 -23.69
CA ASN A 253 12.87 19.48 -23.69
C ASN A 253 12.81 18.27 -22.74
N THR A 254 13.30 17.13 -23.20
CA THR A 254 13.33 15.87 -22.45
C THR A 254 14.67 15.19 -22.58
N ALA A 255 15.01 14.30 -21.65
CA ALA A 255 16.14 13.40 -21.76
C ALA A 255 15.75 11.99 -21.32
N SER A 256 16.25 10.98 -22.01
CA SER A 256 16.04 9.57 -21.71
C SER A 256 17.37 8.83 -21.63
N HIS A 257 17.48 7.85 -20.73
CA HIS A 257 18.64 7.01 -20.61
C HIS A 257 18.51 5.79 -21.54
N ASN A 258 19.49 5.57 -22.42
CA ASN A 258 19.44 4.48 -23.41
C ASN A 258 20.14 3.19 -22.96
N GLY A 259 20.43 3.07 -21.66
CA GLY A 259 21.19 1.96 -21.06
C GLY A 259 22.66 2.29 -20.84
N ASP A 260 23.23 3.25 -21.57
CA ASP A 260 24.63 3.66 -21.51
C ASP A 260 24.77 5.12 -21.09
N LYS A 261 24.00 6.01 -21.68
CA LYS A 261 24.06 7.45 -21.45
C LYS A 261 22.71 8.14 -21.57
N TRP A 262 22.64 9.34 -21.04
CA TRP A 262 21.50 10.24 -21.22
C TRP A 262 21.52 10.86 -22.63
N VAL A 263 20.38 10.84 -23.30
CA VAL A 263 20.16 11.43 -24.63
C VAL A 263 19.10 12.49 -24.50
N GLU A 264 19.45 13.73 -24.84
CA GLU A 264 18.53 14.85 -24.81
C GLU A 264 17.78 14.99 -26.13
N VAL A 265 16.50 15.36 -26.05
CA VAL A 265 15.64 15.69 -27.17
C VAL A 265 15.06 17.07 -26.92
N SER A 266 15.44 18.03 -27.76
CA SER A 266 14.89 19.39 -27.77
C SER A 266 13.70 19.46 -28.73
N LYS A 267 12.67 20.20 -28.33
CA LYS A 267 11.53 20.55 -29.21
C LYS A 267 11.76 21.88 -29.88
#